data_e7b23648f2685ce3e59d99d42a7d5aa8
#
_entry.id   e7b23648f2685ce3e59d99d42a7d5aa8
#
_cell.length_a   1.000
_cell.length_b   1.000
_cell.length_c   1.000
_cell.angle_alpha   90.00
_cell.angle_beta   90.00
_cell.angle_gamma   90.00
#
_symmetry.space_group_name_H-M   'P 1'
#
loop_
_entity.id
_entity.type
_entity.pdbx_description
1 polymer ?
#
loop_
_entity_poly.entity_id
_entity_poly.type
_entity_poly.pdbx_seq_one_letter_code
_entity_poly.pdbx_strand_id
1 'polypeptide(L)'
;MTVRRPVLRVVPALLTPALLILVLVLRGGQLAHRSFYGDDLVIPARFRASGLWVPYDGHLMPGSAAVQIAADALAPLQWWLPALVILVATALSALLWWRTLSVWPPTAARPVLRTTALVALVFSPFLMVGSGWWSAALTALSWQLTAAAVILILVRTSRWGVLPSSAAACGVLLIGLLMTERVLTVVPAVLVLSVLAGRFRWRRWVAPVLLTVAWTALYLGLGGFTPSDRDAPAGDGVTSGIVDALRTTLLPGAVGGPWTWERWGTSHPFPTTPVGLQIIAAVLVASAVVVVVRRTGLRRALPTFLFPLGYLAVVLVLLAVGRGGSGSSDVLVRGLHYWSDWWTVAVLSVTVGLARSDRASRPAPSPRPVGGLLRSAPAALFLCSSVVAAATWTHDWRDDPTADYLAGLRETVADGTPFLDQPVPLEILTPLNHPWNRISRVAGSLAPAGGTATVTDRPVIIGLDGRPVPAEVSPRAHTDAGPVPGCGTRVEVGRPQLVSLSPALPYGDWTWEFNAVASAPVTVTLSTPNGLEDEASWRSRAVDVPVGTTLEQRWVTLDGGGGTILVEIDGAAPGTHLCLGAGAVGSPVPRM
;
A
#
# COMPACT_ATOMS: atom_id res chain seq x y z
N MET A 1 56.82 -12.07 26.64
CA MET A 1 55.65 -11.19 26.85
C MET A 1 55.23 -10.61 25.51
N THR A 2 54.28 -11.23 24.83
CA THR A 2 53.71 -10.74 23.55
C THR A 2 52.44 -9.98 23.84
N VAL A 3 52.53 -8.65 23.73
CA VAL A 3 51.40 -7.72 23.81
C VAL A 3 50.45 -8.02 22.65
N ARG A 4 49.40 -8.79 22.86
CA ARG A 4 48.31 -8.97 21.89
C ARG A 4 47.53 -7.66 21.77
N ARG A 5 47.64 -7.00 20.63
CA ARG A 5 47.00 -5.73 20.27
C ARG A 5 45.46 -5.82 20.42
N PRO A 6 44.82 -4.93 21.19
CA PRO A 6 43.35 -4.88 21.39
C PRO A 6 42.57 -4.44 20.14
N VAL A 7 43.22 -3.94 19.11
CA VAL A 7 42.62 -3.33 17.91
C VAL A 7 41.72 -4.29 17.11
N LEU A 8 41.97 -5.61 17.15
CA LEU A 8 41.21 -6.59 16.37
C LEU A 8 39.82 -6.96 16.97
N ARG A 9 39.49 -6.54 18.21
CA ARG A 9 38.17 -6.79 18.83
C ARG A 9 37.20 -5.59 18.70
N VAL A 10 37.67 -4.39 18.40
CA VAL A 10 36.88 -3.16 18.34
C VAL A 10 36.10 -3.06 17.02
N VAL A 11 36.68 -3.48 15.90
CA VAL A 11 36.07 -3.37 14.56
C VAL A 11 34.72 -4.10 14.44
N PRO A 12 34.52 -5.35 14.94
CA PRO A 12 33.20 -6.00 14.86
C PRO A 12 32.16 -5.39 15.79
N ALA A 13 32.59 -4.72 16.87
CA ALA A 13 31.69 -4.10 17.83
C ALA A 13 31.05 -2.80 17.28
N LEU A 14 31.78 -2.05 16.47
CA LEU A 14 31.31 -0.79 15.87
C LEU A 14 30.57 -0.99 14.54
N LEU A 15 30.81 -2.11 13.84
CA LEU A 15 30.20 -2.37 12.54
C LEU A 15 28.67 -2.49 12.62
N THR A 16 28.15 -3.16 13.62
CA THR A 16 26.69 -3.36 13.76
C THR A 16 25.95 -2.05 14.05
N PRO A 17 26.34 -1.22 15.03
CA PRO A 17 25.74 0.10 15.21
C PRO A 17 25.83 0.97 13.96
N ALA A 18 26.96 0.95 13.25
CA ALA A 18 27.12 1.70 12.00
C ALA A 18 26.11 1.25 10.92
N LEU A 19 25.88 -0.05 10.75
CA LEU A 19 24.87 -0.58 9.83
C LEU A 19 23.44 -0.17 10.23
N LEU A 20 23.13 -0.21 11.53
CA LEU A 20 21.82 0.21 12.03
C LEU A 20 21.59 1.72 11.83
N ILE A 21 22.60 2.54 12.04
CA ILE A 21 22.53 3.98 11.74
C ILE A 21 22.39 4.20 10.23
N LEU A 22 23.19 3.52 9.41
CA LEU A 22 23.15 3.66 7.96
C LEU A 22 21.77 3.35 7.38
N VAL A 23 21.10 2.28 7.83
CA VAL A 23 19.75 1.98 7.33
C VAL A 23 18.75 3.07 7.70
N LEU A 24 18.85 3.66 8.89
CA LEU A 24 17.96 4.73 9.32
C LEU A 24 18.22 6.03 8.55
N VAL A 25 19.51 6.34 8.26
CA VAL A 25 19.87 7.50 7.44
C VAL A 25 19.35 7.34 6.01
N LEU A 26 19.55 6.17 5.39
CA LEU A 26 19.04 5.89 4.05
C LEU A 26 17.52 5.94 4.01
N ARG A 27 16.85 5.32 4.98
CA ARG A 27 15.39 5.33 5.07
C ARG A 27 14.85 6.72 5.34
N GLY A 28 15.45 7.46 6.26
CA GLY A 28 15.08 8.84 6.55
C GLY A 28 15.20 9.74 5.32
N GLY A 29 16.31 9.61 4.57
CA GLY A 29 16.49 10.31 3.31
C GLY A 29 15.42 9.99 2.26
N GLN A 30 15.04 8.71 2.14
CA GLN A 30 13.94 8.30 1.24
C GLN A 30 12.61 8.91 1.66
N LEU A 31 12.25 8.80 2.94
CA LEU A 31 10.95 9.29 3.46
C LEU A 31 10.84 10.81 3.47
N ALA A 32 11.96 11.54 3.57
CA ALA A 32 11.99 13.00 3.49
C ALA A 32 11.55 13.55 2.11
N HIS A 33 11.67 12.74 1.05
CA HIS A 33 11.24 13.07 -0.31
C HIS A 33 9.94 12.37 -0.71
N ARG A 34 9.14 11.91 0.27
CA ARG A 34 7.91 11.17 0.04
C ARG A 34 6.70 11.88 0.63
N SER A 35 5.54 11.45 0.18
CA SER A 35 4.24 11.82 0.73
C SER A 35 3.32 10.60 0.73
N PHE A 36 2.05 10.80 1.01
CA PHE A 36 1.01 9.77 0.88
C PHE A 36 0.93 9.27 -0.57
N TYR A 37 0.51 8.01 -0.73
CA TYR A 37 0.41 7.37 -2.03
C TYR A 37 -0.78 6.41 -2.10
N GLY A 38 -1.65 6.59 -3.11
CA GLY A 38 -2.74 5.67 -3.40
C GLY A 38 -3.61 5.34 -2.18
N ASP A 39 -3.56 4.10 -1.74
CA ASP A 39 -4.34 3.58 -0.61
C ASP A 39 -4.17 4.35 0.70
N ASP A 40 -3.05 5.04 0.89
CA ASP A 40 -2.80 5.85 2.09
C ASP A 40 -3.86 6.95 2.27
N LEU A 41 -4.39 7.48 1.17
CA LEU A 41 -5.44 8.51 1.16
C LEU A 41 -6.86 7.92 1.24
N VAL A 42 -7.02 6.65 0.88
CA VAL A 42 -8.32 5.95 0.83
C VAL A 42 -8.66 5.27 2.14
N ILE A 43 -7.71 4.54 2.71
CA ILE A 43 -7.91 3.64 3.85
C ILE A 43 -8.54 4.34 5.06
N PRO A 44 -8.07 5.52 5.52
CA PRO A 44 -8.66 6.16 6.71
C PRO A 44 -10.14 6.49 6.53
N ALA A 45 -10.53 7.06 5.40
CA ALA A 45 -11.92 7.42 5.13
C ALA A 45 -12.81 6.19 4.98
N ARG A 46 -12.36 5.19 4.22
CA ARG A 46 -13.11 3.96 3.98
C ARG A 46 -13.38 3.18 5.26
N PHE A 47 -12.36 2.96 6.10
CA PHE A 47 -12.55 2.20 7.34
C PHE A 47 -13.31 2.96 8.42
N ARG A 48 -13.32 4.30 8.41
CA ARG A 48 -14.26 5.08 9.24
C ARG A 48 -15.71 4.83 8.83
N ALA A 49 -15.98 4.69 7.54
CA ALA A 49 -17.34 4.46 7.03
C ALA A 49 -17.79 3.00 7.17
N SER A 50 -16.93 2.02 6.88
CA SER A 50 -17.31 0.60 6.80
C SER A 50 -16.98 -0.22 8.05
N GLY A 51 -16.16 0.33 8.98
CA GLY A 51 -15.68 -0.40 10.17
C GLY A 51 -14.40 -1.22 9.90
N LEU A 52 -13.66 -1.52 10.99
CA LEU A 52 -12.29 -2.08 10.91
C LEU A 52 -12.22 -3.55 10.44
N TRP A 53 -13.32 -4.30 10.52
CA TRP A 53 -13.36 -5.74 10.22
C TRP A 53 -13.84 -6.08 8.82
N VAL A 54 -14.07 -5.07 7.99
CA VAL A 54 -14.43 -5.26 6.58
C VAL A 54 -13.13 -5.41 5.77
N PRO A 55 -12.99 -6.46 4.96
CA PRO A 55 -11.82 -6.61 4.10
C PRO A 55 -11.69 -5.46 3.09
N TYR A 56 -10.48 -5.03 2.84
CA TYR A 56 -10.14 -4.03 1.83
C TYR A 56 -9.27 -4.67 0.75
N ASP A 57 -9.77 -4.77 -0.47
CA ASP A 57 -9.06 -5.32 -1.62
C ASP A 57 -8.44 -6.72 -1.32
N GLY A 58 -9.21 -7.55 -0.63
CA GLY A 58 -8.78 -8.87 -0.18
C GLY A 58 -7.90 -8.90 1.08
N HIS A 59 -7.64 -7.76 1.72
CA HIS A 59 -6.81 -7.65 2.91
C HIS A 59 -7.64 -7.47 4.18
N LEU A 60 -7.43 -8.32 5.18
CA LEU A 60 -7.98 -8.15 6.53
C LEU A 60 -6.91 -7.54 7.44
N MET A 61 -6.99 -6.24 7.69
CA MET A 61 -5.95 -5.48 8.37
C MET A 61 -6.48 -4.46 9.40
N PRO A 62 -7.31 -4.90 10.38
CA PRO A 62 -7.97 -4.00 11.32
C PRO A 62 -6.99 -3.14 12.13
N GLY A 63 -5.83 -3.67 12.49
CA GLY A 63 -4.80 -2.94 13.22
C GLY A 63 -4.11 -1.88 12.36
N SER A 64 -3.75 -2.22 11.11
CA SER A 64 -3.19 -1.22 10.17
C SER A 64 -4.18 -0.10 9.89
N ALA A 65 -5.47 -0.42 9.68
CA ALA A 65 -6.52 0.56 9.50
C ALA A 65 -6.66 1.47 10.73
N ALA A 66 -6.68 0.90 11.93
CA ALA A 66 -6.75 1.67 13.17
C ALA A 66 -5.54 2.60 13.35
N VAL A 67 -4.32 2.15 13.03
CA VAL A 67 -3.10 2.98 13.08
C VAL A 67 -3.18 4.11 12.05
N GLN A 68 -3.67 3.86 10.85
CA GLN A 68 -3.83 4.89 9.82
C GLN A 68 -4.88 5.93 10.20
N ILE A 69 -6.04 5.48 10.73
CA ILE A 69 -7.10 6.37 11.24
C ILE A 69 -6.56 7.24 12.39
N ALA A 70 -5.80 6.65 13.32
CA ALA A 70 -5.23 7.38 14.44
C ALA A 70 -4.18 8.40 13.97
N ALA A 71 -3.31 8.03 13.02
CA ALA A 71 -2.32 8.95 12.45
C ALA A 71 -3.00 10.12 11.71
N ASP A 72 -4.04 9.84 10.94
CA ASP A 72 -4.82 10.84 10.23
C ASP A 72 -5.59 11.78 11.18
N ALA A 73 -6.08 11.26 12.31
CA ALA A 73 -6.72 12.09 13.34
C ALA A 73 -5.74 12.98 14.12
N LEU A 74 -4.51 12.49 14.37
CA LEU A 74 -3.48 13.23 15.11
C LEU A 74 -2.75 14.29 14.26
N ALA A 75 -2.54 13.98 12.99
CA ALA A 75 -1.81 14.84 12.05
C ALA A 75 -2.46 14.72 10.65
N PRO A 76 -3.66 15.34 10.46
CA PRO A 76 -4.43 15.19 9.23
C PRO A 76 -3.62 15.57 7.99
N LEU A 77 -3.50 14.62 7.05
CA LEU A 77 -2.75 14.75 5.80
C LEU A 77 -1.31 15.27 5.97
N GLN A 78 -0.68 15.01 7.13
CA GLN A 78 0.71 15.38 7.40
C GLN A 78 1.62 14.16 7.37
N TRP A 79 2.53 14.14 6.40
CA TRP A 79 3.42 13.00 6.16
C TRP A 79 4.43 12.70 7.27
N TRP A 80 4.80 13.70 8.09
CA TRP A 80 5.83 13.51 9.12
C TRP A 80 5.50 12.38 10.11
N LEU A 81 4.23 12.21 10.47
CA LEU A 81 3.82 11.18 11.44
C LEU A 81 3.90 9.76 10.85
N PRO A 82 3.34 9.45 9.66
CA PRO A 82 3.61 8.20 8.95
C PRO A 82 5.11 7.92 8.77
N ALA A 83 5.90 8.91 8.33
CA ALA A 83 7.33 8.77 8.15
C ALA A 83 8.05 8.41 9.45
N LEU A 84 7.70 9.05 10.58
CA LEU A 84 8.24 8.72 11.89
C LEU A 84 7.90 7.28 12.31
N VAL A 85 6.66 6.85 12.13
CA VAL A 85 6.23 5.47 12.45
C VAL A 85 6.99 4.46 11.60
N ILE A 86 7.17 4.71 10.30
CA ILE A 86 7.97 3.86 9.41
C ILE A 86 9.42 3.78 9.88
N LEU A 87 10.03 4.92 10.25
CA LEU A 87 11.41 4.95 10.76
C LEU A 87 11.56 4.16 12.07
N VAL A 88 10.63 4.34 13.00
CA VAL A 88 10.62 3.60 14.28
C VAL A 88 10.44 2.10 14.02
N ALA A 89 9.48 1.71 13.18
CA ALA A 89 9.27 0.31 12.83
C ALA A 89 10.48 -0.30 12.11
N THR A 90 11.16 0.47 11.25
CA THR A 90 12.43 0.05 10.59
C THR A 90 13.54 -0.15 11.63
N ALA A 91 13.70 0.77 12.59
CA ALA A 91 14.68 0.65 13.67
C ALA A 91 14.42 -0.59 14.52
N LEU A 92 13.16 -0.78 14.93
CA LEU A 92 12.75 -1.96 15.71
C LEU A 92 12.98 -3.26 14.95
N SER A 93 12.64 -3.31 13.66
CA SER A 93 12.86 -4.46 12.79
C SER A 93 14.36 -4.79 12.68
N ALA A 94 15.20 -3.79 12.40
CA ALA A 94 16.65 -3.97 12.28
C ALA A 94 17.29 -4.42 13.60
N LEU A 95 16.91 -3.82 14.73
CA LEU A 95 17.36 -4.22 16.08
C LEU A 95 16.91 -5.63 16.44
N LEU A 96 15.67 -5.99 16.11
CA LEU A 96 15.10 -7.28 16.40
C LEU A 96 15.76 -8.38 15.55
N TRP A 97 16.01 -8.14 14.26
CA TRP A 97 16.78 -9.05 13.41
C TRP A 97 18.22 -9.21 13.93
N TRP A 98 18.90 -8.11 14.25
CA TRP A 98 20.22 -8.19 14.87
C TRP A 98 20.22 -9.04 16.14
N ARG A 99 19.25 -8.81 17.04
CA ARG A 99 19.13 -9.56 18.30
C ARG A 99 18.84 -11.03 18.05
N THR A 100 17.93 -11.31 17.13
CA THR A 100 17.54 -12.68 16.74
C THR A 100 18.75 -13.42 16.17
N LEU A 101 19.42 -12.85 15.17
CA LEU A 101 20.60 -13.45 14.54
C LEU A 101 21.78 -13.60 15.52
N SER A 102 21.88 -12.76 16.54
CA SER A 102 22.94 -12.86 17.56
C SER A 102 22.79 -14.07 18.48
N VAL A 103 21.56 -14.56 18.68
CA VAL A 103 21.25 -15.71 19.55
C VAL A 103 20.80 -16.95 18.78
N TRP A 104 20.44 -16.80 17.50
CA TRP A 104 19.98 -17.89 16.66
C TRP A 104 21.13 -18.87 16.35
N PRO A 105 20.99 -20.17 16.65
CA PRO A 105 22.10 -21.14 16.59
C PRO A 105 22.85 -21.20 15.24
N PRO A 106 22.20 -21.02 14.06
CA PRO A 106 22.94 -20.97 12.80
C PRO A 106 23.95 -19.82 12.71
N THR A 107 23.72 -18.68 13.36
CA THR A 107 24.52 -17.46 13.23
C THR A 107 25.23 -17.01 14.49
N ALA A 108 24.79 -17.47 15.69
CA ALA A 108 25.29 -16.99 16.98
C ALA A 108 26.83 -17.06 17.11
N ALA A 109 27.45 -18.16 16.70
CA ALA A 109 28.89 -18.37 16.75
C ALA A 109 29.63 -17.98 15.45
N ARG A 110 28.93 -17.34 14.46
CA ARG A 110 29.45 -17.07 13.11
C ARG A 110 29.26 -15.59 12.74
N PRO A 111 30.15 -14.70 13.19
CA PRO A 111 29.96 -13.25 13.03
C PRO A 111 29.83 -12.82 11.57
N VAL A 112 30.63 -13.37 10.66
CA VAL A 112 30.54 -13.04 9.22
C VAL A 112 29.19 -13.44 8.64
N LEU A 113 28.74 -14.67 8.88
CA LEU A 113 27.44 -15.16 8.39
C LEU A 113 26.29 -14.34 8.99
N ARG A 114 26.38 -13.97 10.28
CA ARG A 114 25.42 -13.10 10.95
C ARG A 114 25.34 -11.73 10.31
N THR A 115 26.48 -11.07 10.07
CA THR A 115 26.53 -9.75 9.44
C THR A 115 26.00 -9.82 8.01
N THR A 116 26.38 -10.84 7.23
CA THR A 116 25.87 -11.04 5.87
C THR A 116 24.36 -11.21 5.84
N ALA A 117 23.81 -12.05 6.74
CA ALA A 117 22.37 -12.24 6.86
C ALA A 117 21.66 -10.94 7.28
N LEU A 118 22.21 -10.19 8.25
CA LEU A 118 21.65 -8.91 8.69
C LEU A 118 21.62 -7.89 7.55
N VAL A 119 22.72 -7.74 6.82
CA VAL A 119 22.79 -6.84 5.65
C VAL A 119 21.77 -7.24 4.60
N ALA A 120 21.69 -8.53 4.24
CA ALA A 120 20.74 -9.01 3.25
C ALA A 120 19.28 -8.83 3.66
N LEU A 121 18.94 -8.88 4.94
CA LEU A 121 17.58 -8.65 5.44
C LEU A 121 17.24 -7.16 5.49
N VAL A 122 18.11 -6.35 6.09
CA VAL A 122 17.79 -4.97 6.47
C VAL A 122 17.97 -4.00 5.31
N PHE A 123 18.93 -4.26 4.40
CA PHE A 123 19.16 -3.44 3.20
C PHE A 123 18.53 -4.03 1.94
N SER A 124 17.65 -5.01 2.08
CA SER A 124 16.95 -5.62 0.95
C SER A 124 16.17 -4.59 0.13
N PRO A 125 16.33 -4.54 -1.20
CA PRO A 125 15.50 -3.70 -2.06
C PRO A 125 14.01 -4.06 -1.97
N PHE A 126 13.67 -5.32 -1.74
CA PHE A 126 12.30 -5.77 -1.53
C PHE A 126 11.65 -5.14 -0.29
N LEU A 127 12.40 -5.03 0.82
CA LEU A 127 11.94 -4.35 2.02
C LEU A 127 11.99 -2.83 1.86
N MET A 128 12.98 -2.31 1.13
CA MET A 128 13.13 -0.90 0.84
C MET A 128 11.87 -0.34 0.14
N VAL A 129 11.47 -0.96 -0.96
CA VAL A 129 10.25 -0.58 -1.69
C VAL A 129 9.01 -0.87 -0.85
N GLY A 130 8.92 -2.05 -0.21
CA GLY A 130 7.81 -2.44 0.67
C GLY A 130 7.61 -1.55 1.89
N SER A 131 8.58 -0.70 2.24
CA SER A 131 8.46 0.31 3.30
C SER A 131 8.62 1.75 2.77
N GLY A 132 8.40 1.94 1.48
CA GLY A 132 8.53 3.23 0.80
C GLY A 132 7.29 4.12 0.88
N TRP A 133 6.12 3.57 1.22
CA TRP A 133 4.87 4.29 1.48
C TRP A 133 4.12 3.67 2.66
N TRP A 134 3.13 4.38 3.16
CA TRP A 134 2.54 4.15 4.48
C TRP A 134 1.85 2.78 4.61
N SER A 135 0.86 2.48 3.78
CA SER A 135 0.08 1.23 3.84
C SER A 135 0.94 -0.01 3.61
N ALA A 136 1.84 0.02 2.64
CA ALA A 136 2.76 -1.08 2.38
C ALA A 136 3.79 -1.27 3.51
N ALA A 137 4.27 -0.18 4.11
CA ALA A 137 5.22 -0.23 5.22
C ALA A 137 4.62 -0.93 6.45
N LEU A 138 3.36 -0.62 6.79
CA LEU A 138 2.64 -1.28 7.88
C LEU A 138 2.54 -2.79 7.65
N THR A 139 2.31 -3.22 6.42
CA THR A 139 2.24 -4.64 6.04
C THR A 139 3.63 -5.31 6.10
N ALA A 140 4.61 -4.75 5.38
CA ALA A 140 5.93 -5.37 5.23
C ALA A 140 6.70 -5.41 6.55
N LEU A 141 6.73 -4.29 7.31
CA LEU A 141 7.47 -4.21 8.57
C LEU A 141 6.80 -5.05 9.67
N SER A 142 5.47 -5.15 9.70
CA SER A 142 4.76 -6.02 10.64
C SER A 142 5.09 -7.48 10.43
N TRP A 143 5.19 -7.94 9.19
CA TRP A 143 5.66 -9.29 8.89
C TRP A 143 7.09 -9.52 9.38
N GLN A 144 8.02 -8.58 9.11
CA GLN A 144 9.42 -8.67 9.53
C GLN A 144 9.56 -8.72 11.05
N LEU A 145 8.87 -7.83 11.76
CA LEU A 145 8.85 -7.78 13.22
C LEU A 145 8.32 -9.08 13.82
N THR A 146 7.20 -9.57 13.29
CA THR A 146 6.57 -10.81 13.77
C THR A 146 7.48 -12.01 13.54
N ALA A 147 8.05 -12.18 12.35
CA ALA A 147 8.93 -13.29 12.03
C ALA A 147 10.18 -13.30 12.92
N ALA A 148 10.85 -12.15 13.08
CA ALA A 148 12.04 -12.01 13.91
C ALA A 148 11.73 -12.29 15.39
N ALA A 149 10.60 -11.78 15.92
CA ALA A 149 10.18 -11.98 17.29
C ALA A 149 9.83 -13.44 17.58
N VAL A 150 9.07 -14.10 16.69
CA VAL A 150 8.71 -15.52 16.84
C VAL A 150 9.97 -16.39 16.87
N ILE A 151 10.93 -16.17 15.95
CA ILE A 151 12.21 -16.89 15.96
C ILE A 151 12.96 -16.64 17.28
N LEU A 152 13.03 -15.39 17.74
CA LEU A 152 13.73 -15.03 18.99
C LEU A 152 13.12 -15.71 20.22
N ILE A 153 11.78 -15.72 20.33
CA ILE A 153 11.03 -16.36 21.40
C ILE A 153 11.32 -17.87 21.39
N LEU A 154 11.21 -18.52 20.23
CA LEU A 154 11.42 -19.96 20.10
C LEU A 154 12.86 -20.38 20.42
N VAL A 155 13.86 -19.56 20.09
CA VAL A 155 15.26 -19.80 20.46
C VAL A 155 15.47 -19.69 21.95
N ARG A 156 14.80 -18.78 22.63
CA ARG A 156 14.93 -18.55 24.09
C ARG A 156 14.12 -19.50 24.98
N THR A 157 13.30 -20.35 24.42
CA THR A 157 12.36 -21.23 25.14
C THR A 157 13.04 -22.17 26.16
N SER A 158 14.33 -22.46 25.99
CA SER A 158 15.07 -23.28 26.99
C SER A 158 15.08 -22.65 28.37
N ARG A 159 14.84 -21.33 28.48
CA ARG A 159 14.81 -20.58 29.74
C ARG A 159 13.40 -20.37 30.29
N TRP A 160 12.37 -20.29 29.42
CA TRP A 160 11.00 -19.88 29.80
C TRP A 160 10.01 -21.04 29.92
N GLY A 161 10.35 -22.23 29.44
CA GLY A 161 9.43 -23.35 29.35
C GLY A 161 8.54 -23.26 28.06
N VAL A 162 7.72 -24.30 27.85
CA VAL A 162 6.92 -24.41 26.60
C VAL A 162 5.72 -23.45 26.63
N LEU A 163 4.94 -23.46 27.71
CA LEU A 163 3.70 -22.70 27.78
C LEU A 163 3.90 -21.18 27.68
N PRO A 164 4.76 -20.52 28.49
CA PRO A 164 5.00 -19.07 28.36
C PRO A 164 5.56 -18.68 27.00
N SER A 165 6.38 -19.53 26.38
CA SER A 165 6.94 -19.23 25.05
C SER A 165 5.89 -19.33 23.95
N SER A 166 5.00 -20.32 24.02
CA SER A 166 3.89 -20.43 23.08
C SER A 166 2.91 -19.27 23.24
N ALA A 167 2.59 -18.88 24.48
CA ALA A 167 1.73 -17.72 24.75
C ALA A 167 2.34 -16.41 24.21
N ALA A 168 3.65 -16.18 24.45
CA ALA A 168 4.35 -15.00 23.92
C ALA A 168 4.38 -15.01 22.39
N ALA A 169 4.61 -16.17 21.75
CA ALA A 169 4.57 -16.30 20.30
C ALA A 169 3.17 -16.02 19.74
N CYS A 170 2.11 -16.53 20.39
CA CYS A 170 0.73 -16.25 20.01
C CYS A 170 0.39 -14.76 20.16
N GLY A 171 0.83 -14.09 21.23
CA GLY A 171 0.62 -12.65 21.41
C GLY A 171 1.26 -11.82 20.28
N VAL A 172 2.50 -12.14 19.92
CA VAL A 172 3.21 -11.48 18.81
C VAL A 172 2.52 -11.78 17.47
N LEU A 173 2.12 -13.03 17.24
CA LEU A 173 1.39 -13.42 16.02
C LEU A 173 0.05 -12.70 15.93
N LEU A 174 -0.71 -12.60 17.02
CA LEU A 174 -1.99 -11.90 17.03
C LEU A 174 -1.82 -10.42 16.67
N ILE A 175 -0.85 -9.72 17.25
CA ILE A 175 -0.53 -8.33 16.89
C ILE A 175 -0.19 -8.24 15.40
N GLY A 176 0.66 -9.13 14.89
CA GLY A 176 1.01 -9.15 13.48
C GLY A 176 -0.19 -9.44 12.55
N LEU A 177 -1.05 -10.38 12.91
CA LEU A 177 -2.26 -10.74 12.16
C LEU A 177 -3.29 -9.60 12.13
N LEU A 178 -3.41 -8.83 13.22
CA LEU A 178 -4.20 -7.61 13.22
C LEU A 178 -3.66 -6.56 12.22
N MET A 179 -2.34 -6.52 12.02
CA MET A 179 -1.71 -5.58 11.08
C MET A 179 -1.83 -6.03 9.62
N THR A 180 -1.74 -7.34 9.35
CA THR A 180 -1.81 -7.89 7.99
C THR A 180 -2.00 -9.41 8.01
N GLU A 181 -2.86 -9.92 7.13
CA GLU A 181 -3.07 -11.36 6.91
C GLU A 181 -1.80 -12.07 6.39
N ARG A 182 -0.85 -11.35 5.78
CA ARG A 182 0.43 -11.92 5.31
C ARG A 182 1.20 -12.62 6.44
N VAL A 183 0.97 -12.25 7.69
CA VAL A 183 1.56 -12.91 8.88
C VAL A 183 1.11 -14.37 9.03
N LEU A 184 0.02 -14.81 8.37
CA LEU A 184 -0.36 -16.22 8.28
C LEU A 184 0.79 -17.10 7.77
N THR A 185 1.65 -16.56 6.92
CA THR A 185 2.81 -17.28 6.36
C THR A 185 3.98 -17.40 7.34
N VAL A 186 4.02 -16.64 8.43
CA VAL A 186 5.13 -16.67 9.40
C VAL A 186 5.23 -18.03 10.10
N VAL A 187 4.10 -18.59 10.54
CA VAL A 187 4.11 -19.88 11.27
C VAL A 187 4.65 -21.01 10.38
N PRO A 188 4.12 -21.30 9.19
CA PRO A 188 4.67 -22.34 8.32
C PRO A 188 6.13 -22.03 7.93
N ALA A 189 6.49 -20.79 7.65
CA ALA A 189 7.86 -20.44 7.28
C ALA A 189 8.87 -20.73 8.41
N VAL A 190 8.59 -20.25 9.63
CA VAL A 190 9.49 -20.46 10.79
C VAL A 190 9.50 -21.93 11.24
N LEU A 191 8.38 -22.63 11.07
CA LEU A 191 8.31 -24.08 11.35
C LEU A 191 9.28 -24.84 10.43
N VAL A 192 9.20 -24.63 9.11
CA VAL A 192 10.12 -25.29 8.15
C VAL A 192 11.57 -24.90 8.42
N LEU A 193 11.85 -23.61 8.69
CA LEU A 193 13.19 -23.19 9.11
C LEU A 193 13.68 -23.90 10.37
N SER A 194 12.79 -24.17 11.34
CA SER A 194 13.11 -24.91 12.55
C SER A 194 13.43 -26.38 12.27
N VAL A 195 12.71 -27.01 11.36
CA VAL A 195 13.01 -28.37 10.86
C VAL A 195 14.36 -28.37 10.14
N LEU A 196 14.55 -27.45 9.20
CA LEU A 196 15.83 -27.28 8.48
C LEU A 196 17.00 -27.02 9.45
N ALA A 197 16.79 -26.29 10.53
CA ALA A 197 17.81 -26.06 11.55
C ALA A 197 18.02 -27.23 12.52
N GLY A 198 17.22 -28.31 12.44
CA GLY A 198 17.25 -29.45 13.35
C GLY A 198 16.84 -29.08 14.79
N ARG A 199 15.91 -28.14 14.93
CA ARG A 199 15.45 -27.57 16.20
C ARG A 199 13.93 -27.69 16.39
N PHE A 200 13.26 -28.45 15.57
CA PHE A 200 11.82 -28.65 15.65
C PHE A 200 11.41 -29.35 16.93
N ARG A 201 10.43 -28.78 17.64
CA ARG A 201 9.82 -29.32 18.85
C ARG A 201 8.32 -29.09 18.77
N TRP A 202 7.54 -30.07 18.36
CA TRP A 202 6.12 -29.98 18.02
C TRP A 202 5.24 -29.28 19.08
N ARG A 203 5.47 -29.58 20.37
CA ARG A 203 4.67 -29.00 21.47
C ARG A 203 4.66 -27.47 21.53
N ARG A 204 5.68 -26.79 20.96
CA ARG A 204 5.79 -25.33 20.94
C ARG A 204 4.97 -24.72 19.82
N TRP A 205 4.58 -25.53 18.83
CA TRP A 205 3.90 -25.08 17.62
C TRP A 205 2.40 -25.27 17.70
N VAL A 206 1.87 -26.06 18.65
CA VAL A 206 0.43 -26.35 18.72
C VAL A 206 -0.40 -25.06 18.81
N ALA A 207 -0.12 -24.21 19.81
CA ALA A 207 -0.90 -22.98 19.98
C ALA A 207 -0.70 -21.96 18.84
N PRO A 208 0.54 -21.67 18.34
CA PRO A 208 0.72 -20.85 17.13
C PRO A 208 0.00 -21.38 15.90
N VAL A 209 0.01 -22.69 15.65
CA VAL A 209 -0.70 -23.30 14.51
C VAL A 209 -2.21 -23.16 14.68
N LEU A 210 -2.75 -23.46 15.86
CA LEU A 210 -4.19 -23.31 16.13
C LEU A 210 -4.64 -21.85 15.95
N LEU A 211 -3.86 -20.89 16.44
CA LEU A 211 -4.14 -19.46 16.21
C LEU A 211 -4.16 -19.11 14.71
N THR A 212 -3.16 -19.59 13.96
CA THR A 212 -3.08 -19.36 12.51
C THR A 212 -4.28 -19.95 11.79
N VAL A 213 -4.69 -21.18 12.12
CA VAL A 213 -5.87 -21.84 11.54
C VAL A 213 -7.15 -21.09 11.90
N ALA A 214 -7.32 -20.69 13.17
CA ALA A 214 -8.48 -19.93 13.61
C ALA A 214 -8.58 -18.56 12.90
N TRP A 215 -7.45 -17.86 12.74
CA TRP A 215 -7.43 -16.60 11.99
C TRP A 215 -7.69 -16.79 10.50
N THR A 216 -7.18 -17.86 9.89
CA THR A 216 -7.50 -18.20 8.49
C THR A 216 -8.99 -18.44 8.31
N ALA A 217 -9.63 -19.17 9.23
CA ALA A 217 -11.06 -19.40 9.19
C ALA A 217 -11.86 -18.08 9.34
N LEU A 218 -11.42 -17.19 10.25
CA LEU A 218 -12.01 -15.86 10.40
C LEU A 218 -11.84 -15.03 9.12
N TYR A 219 -10.64 -14.98 8.54
CA TYR A 219 -10.32 -14.26 7.31
C TYR A 219 -11.20 -14.71 6.14
N LEU A 220 -11.33 -16.02 5.95
CA LEU A 220 -12.20 -16.60 4.90
C LEU A 220 -13.68 -16.33 5.19
N GLY A 221 -14.10 -16.44 6.44
CA GLY A 221 -15.50 -16.20 6.86
C GLY A 221 -15.94 -14.74 6.71
N LEU A 222 -15.00 -13.79 6.76
CA LEU A 222 -15.26 -12.37 6.51
C LEU A 222 -15.15 -11.98 5.01
N GLY A 223 -14.95 -12.94 4.12
CA GLY A 223 -14.82 -12.68 2.68
C GLY A 223 -13.47 -12.09 2.28
N GLY A 224 -12.42 -12.28 3.09
CA GLY A 224 -11.08 -11.77 2.79
C GLY A 224 -10.43 -12.35 1.53
N PHE A 225 -10.89 -13.50 1.08
CA PHE A 225 -10.44 -14.13 -0.16
C PHE A 225 -11.63 -14.27 -1.12
N THR A 226 -12.15 -13.16 -1.58
CA THR A 226 -13.06 -13.17 -2.73
C THR A 226 -12.22 -13.08 -3.99
N PRO A 227 -12.28 -14.06 -4.90
CA PRO A 227 -11.78 -13.88 -6.25
C PRO A 227 -12.41 -12.58 -6.78
N SER A 228 -11.61 -11.70 -7.36
CA SER A 228 -12.18 -10.50 -7.98
C SER A 228 -13.23 -10.95 -9.00
N ASP A 229 -14.48 -10.46 -8.90
CA ASP A 229 -15.58 -10.70 -9.84
C ASP A 229 -15.29 -10.17 -11.27
N ARG A 230 -14.03 -10.06 -11.61
CA ARG A 230 -13.57 -9.60 -12.90
C ARG A 230 -13.42 -10.82 -13.79
N ASP A 231 -14.46 -11.06 -14.61
CA ASP A 231 -14.58 -12.10 -15.63
C ASP A 231 -13.49 -12.09 -16.73
N ALA A 232 -12.33 -11.51 -16.47
CA ALA A 232 -11.21 -11.62 -17.37
C ALA A 232 -10.53 -12.97 -17.16
N PRO A 233 -10.51 -13.87 -18.16
CA PRO A 233 -9.76 -15.10 -18.07
C PRO A 233 -8.31 -14.78 -17.72
N ALA A 234 -7.73 -15.54 -16.77
CA ALA A 234 -6.30 -15.50 -16.47
C ALA A 234 -5.56 -15.90 -17.75
N GLY A 235 -5.38 -14.92 -18.65
CA GLY A 235 -4.80 -15.14 -19.96
C GLY A 235 -3.28 -15.16 -19.93
N ASP A 236 -2.67 -15.22 -21.10
CA ASP A 236 -1.21 -15.23 -21.33
C ASP A 236 -0.43 -14.12 -20.58
N GLY A 237 -1.11 -13.06 -20.12
CA GLY A 237 -0.54 -11.98 -19.33
C GLY A 237 0.06 -12.40 -17.97
N VAL A 238 -0.51 -13.39 -17.26
CA VAL A 238 0.03 -13.82 -15.95
C VAL A 238 1.37 -14.54 -16.11
N THR A 239 1.50 -15.40 -17.11
CA THR A 239 2.76 -16.13 -17.39
C THR A 239 3.86 -15.21 -17.85
N SER A 240 3.57 -14.25 -18.72
CA SER A 240 4.53 -13.23 -19.17
C SER A 240 4.95 -12.34 -18.00
N GLY A 241 4.02 -11.90 -17.16
CA GLY A 241 4.28 -11.13 -15.95
C GLY A 241 5.20 -11.85 -14.96
N ILE A 242 5.02 -13.16 -14.75
CA ILE A 242 5.89 -13.97 -13.88
C ILE A 242 7.32 -14.02 -14.45
N VAL A 243 7.50 -14.25 -15.76
CA VAL A 243 8.82 -14.27 -16.39
C VAL A 243 9.49 -12.88 -16.28
N ASP A 244 8.73 -11.81 -16.49
CA ASP A 244 9.23 -10.45 -16.34
C ASP A 244 9.61 -10.13 -14.90
N ALA A 245 8.80 -10.53 -13.92
CA ALA A 245 9.14 -10.39 -12.50
C ALA A 245 10.41 -11.16 -12.13
N LEU A 246 10.60 -12.37 -12.65
CA LEU A 246 11.83 -13.13 -12.43
C LEU A 246 13.06 -12.39 -12.96
N ARG A 247 12.99 -11.87 -14.20
CA ARG A 247 14.12 -11.25 -14.88
C ARG A 247 14.43 -9.83 -14.38
N THR A 248 13.38 -9.01 -14.21
CA THR A 248 13.56 -7.57 -13.91
C THR A 248 13.57 -7.26 -12.43
N THR A 249 12.93 -8.10 -11.60
CA THR A 249 12.69 -7.86 -10.17
C THR A 249 13.44 -8.82 -9.26
N LEU A 250 13.15 -10.14 -9.36
CA LEU A 250 13.62 -11.13 -8.38
C LEU A 250 15.12 -11.41 -8.51
N LEU A 251 15.63 -11.66 -9.70
CA LEU A 251 17.07 -11.89 -9.92
C LEU A 251 17.92 -10.64 -9.59
N PRO A 252 17.61 -9.43 -10.11
CA PRO A 252 18.34 -8.23 -9.70
C PRO A 252 18.20 -7.93 -8.21
N GLY A 253 17.01 -8.08 -7.63
CA GLY A 253 16.77 -7.86 -6.21
C GLY A 253 17.58 -8.78 -5.31
N ALA A 254 17.79 -10.04 -5.71
CA ALA A 254 18.60 -11.01 -4.98
C ALA A 254 20.09 -10.62 -4.89
N VAL A 255 20.58 -9.71 -5.74
CA VAL A 255 21.95 -9.17 -5.71
C VAL A 255 21.99 -7.68 -5.33
N GLY A 256 20.89 -7.14 -4.79
CA GLY A 256 20.80 -5.77 -4.27
C GLY A 256 20.26 -4.74 -5.29
N GLY A 257 19.85 -5.15 -6.51
CA GLY A 257 19.13 -4.31 -7.49
C GLY A 257 17.60 -4.37 -7.27
N PRO A 258 16.81 -3.96 -8.25
CA PRO A 258 17.17 -3.34 -9.53
C PRO A 258 17.76 -1.94 -9.38
N TRP A 259 18.32 -1.39 -10.47
CA TRP A 259 19.02 -0.10 -10.45
C TRP A 259 18.43 0.91 -11.43
N THR A 260 17.44 0.50 -12.21
CA THR A 260 16.70 1.30 -13.19
C THR A 260 15.21 1.07 -13.03
N TRP A 261 14.44 2.14 -13.20
CA TRP A 261 13.04 2.18 -12.88
C TRP A 261 12.26 2.89 -13.99
N GLU A 262 10.96 2.65 -14.04
CA GLU A 262 10.00 3.41 -14.82
C GLU A 262 8.80 3.75 -13.96
N ARG A 263 8.14 4.85 -14.26
CA ARG A 263 6.94 5.30 -13.56
C ARG A 263 5.85 5.67 -14.54
N TRP A 264 4.63 5.24 -14.27
CA TRP A 264 3.45 5.57 -15.07
C TRP A 264 2.46 6.37 -14.23
N GLY A 265 2.20 7.61 -14.61
CA GLY A 265 1.25 8.47 -13.90
C GLY A 265 1.50 8.51 -12.41
N THR A 266 0.50 8.14 -11.62
CA THR A 266 0.55 8.11 -10.15
C THR A 266 1.28 6.90 -9.56
N SER A 267 1.77 5.96 -10.38
CA SER A 267 2.38 4.71 -9.84
C SER A 267 3.67 4.96 -9.08
N HIS A 268 4.01 4.05 -8.17
CA HIS A 268 5.38 3.94 -7.66
C HIS A 268 6.32 3.45 -8.78
N PRO A 269 7.64 3.69 -8.70
CA PRO A 269 8.57 3.20 -9.71
C PRO A 269 8.63 1.67 -9.76
N PHE A 270 8.44 1.11 -10.95
CA PHE A 270 8.60 -0.30 -11.28
C PHE A 270 9.98 -0.59 -11.88
N PRO A 271 10.56 -1.78 -11.66
CA PRO A 271 11.87 -2.12 -12.20
C PRO A 271 11.87 -2.31 -13.72
N THR A 272 12.87 -1.75 -14.38
CA THR A 272 13.12 -1.87 -15.83
C THR A 272 14.53 -2.35 -16.13
N THR A 273 15.00 -3.33 -15.38
CA THR A 273 16.39 -3.80 -15.45
C THR A 273 16.81 -4.15 -16.88
N PRO A 274 17.83 -3.48 -17.47
CA PRO A 274 18.34 -3.80 -18.81
C PRO A 274 18.87 -5.24 -18.91
N VAL A 275 18.78 -5.84 -20.10
CA VAL A 275 19.15 -7.27 -20.33
C VAL A 275 20.55 -7.58 -19.85
N GLY A 276 21.53 -6.70 -20.09
CA GLY A 276 22.91 -6.89 -19.61
C GLY A 276 23.00 -7.04 -18.09
N LEU A 277 22.25 -6.22 -17.33
CA LEU A 277 22.20 -6.30 -15.88
C LEU A 277 21.40 -7.51 -15.39
N GLN A 278 20.36 -7.95 -16.13
CA GLN A 278 19.66 -9.21 -15.85
C GLN A 278 20.62 -10.41 -15.95
N ILE A 279 21.45 -10.46 -16.99
CA ILE A 279 22.45 -11.53 -17.19
C ILE A 279 23.47 -11.50 -16.06
N ILE A 280 24.00 -10.32 -15.70
CA ILE A 280 24.94 -10.18 -14.58
C ILE A 280 24.31 -10.69 -13.28
N ALA A 281 23.08 -10.28 -12.97
CA ALA A 281 22.35 -10.73 -11.80
C ALA A 281 22.16 -12.25 -11.80
N ALA A 282 21.75 -12.84 -12.92
CA ALA A 282 21.58 -14.29 -13.08
C ALA A 282 22.90 -15.04 -12.85
N VAL A 283 24.02 -14.57 -13.41
CA VAL A 283 25.36 -15.16 -13.21
C VAL A 283 25.78 -15.08 -11.74
N LEU A 284 25.55 -13.94 -11.07
CA LEU A 284 25.89 -13.78 -9.66
C LEU A 284 25.05 -14.71 -8.76
N VAL A 285 23.73 -14.81 -9.01
CA VAL A 285 22.85 -15.73 -8.30
C VAL A 285 23.26 -17.19 -8.53
N ALA A 286 23.51 -17.59 -9.79
CA ALA A 286 23.98 -18.92 -10.12
C ALA A 286 25.32 -19.24 -9.45
N SER A 287 26.25 -18.29 -9.43
CA SER A 287 27.54 -18.41 -8.75
C SER A 287 27.37 -18.60 -7.24
N ALA A 288 26.46 -17.84 -6.61
CA ALA A 288 26.13 -17.99 -5.20
C ALA A 288 25.54 -19.38 -4.90
N VAL A 289 24.64 -19.88 -5.75
CA VAL A 289 24.08 -21.23 -5.66
C VAL A 289 25.18 -22.29 -5.75
N VAL A 290 26.07 -22.19 -6.75
CA VAL A 290 27.21 -23.11 -6.92
C VAL A 290 28.11 -23.09 -5.69
N VAL A 291 28.43 -21.91 -5.14
CA VAL A 291 29.24 -21.79 -3.91
C VAL A 291 28.54 -22.46 -2.73
N VAL A 292 27.26 -22.28 -2.55
CA VAL A 292 26.48 -22.94 -1.48
C VAL A 292 26.50 -24.45 -1.67
N VAL A 293 26.22 -24.96 -2.87
CA VAL A 293 26.23 -26.40 -3.18
C VAL A 293 27.62 -27.01 -2.94
N ARG A 294 28.68 -26.36 -3.40
CA ARG A 294 30.06 -26.84 -3.18
C ARG A 294 30.44 -26.90 -1.69
N ARG A 295 29.97 -25.92 -0.90
CA ARG A 295 30.27 -25.87 0.54
C ARG A 295 29.44 -26.84 1.37
N THR A 296 28.19 -27.11 0.98
CA THR A 296 27.23 -27.88 1.80
C THR A 296 27.03 -29.31 1.28
N GLY A 297 27.36 -29.56 0.03
CA GLY A 297 26.98 -30.78 -0.70
C GLY A 297 25.52 -30.73 -1.18
N LEU A 298 25.25 -31.33 -2.33
CA LEU A 298 23.93 -31.26 -3.01
C LEU A 298 22.76 -31.70 -2.11
N ARG A 299 22.92 -32.80 -1.37
CA ARG A 299 21.85 -33.34 -0.50
C ARG A 299 21.42 -32.37 0.61
N ARG A 300 22.33 -31.52 1.11
CA ARG A 300 22.04 -30.51 2.15
C ARG A 300 21.62 -29.18 1.54
N ALA A 301 22.12 -28.84 0.36
CA ALA A 301 21.76 -27.64 -0.39
C ALA A 301 20.31 -27.70 -0.89
N LEU A 302 19.87 -28.86 -1.38
CA LEU A 302 18.58 -29.05 -2.02
C LEU A 302 17.40 -28.56 -1.17
N PRO A 303 17.21 -28.98 0.10
CA PRO A 303 16.11 -28.46 0.92
C PRO A 303 16.22 -26.95 1.20
N THR A 304 17.45 -26.41 1.21
CA THR A 304 17.74 -24.99 1.44
C THR A 304 17.23 -24.12 0.30
N PHE A 305 17.19 -24.64 -0.93
CA PHE A 305 16.67 -23.94 -2.10
C PHE A 305 15.22 -24.31 -2.41
N LEU A 306 14.83 -25.58 -2.25
CA LEU A 306 13.45 -26.01 -2.52
C LEU A 306 12.43 -25.29 -1.64
N PHE A 307 12.79 -25.02 -0.38
CA PHE A 307 11.87 -24.32 0.52
C PHE A 307 11.54 -22.90 0.04
N PRO A 308 12.50 -21.99 -0.19
CA PRO A 308 12.17 -20.66 -0.69
C PRO A 308 11.56 -20.66 -2.11
N LEU A 309 11.87 -21.64 -2.96
CA LEU A 309 11.20 -21.82 -4.25
C LEU A 309 9.74 -22.24 -4.08
N GLY A 310 9.45 -23.16 -3.17
CA GLY A 310 8.07 -23.53 -2.82
C GLY A 310 7.28 -22.35 -2.22
N TYR A 311 7.93 -21.57 -1.36
CA TYR A 311 7.33 -20.35 -0.82
C TYR A 311 7.03 -19.32 -1.92
N LEU A 312 7.97 -19.13 -2.87
CA LEU A 312 7.78 -18.26 -4.02
C LEU A 312 6.59 -18.72 -4.86
N ALA A 313 6.47 -20.03 -5.13
CA ALA A 313 5.34 -20.58 -5.88
C ALA A 313 3.99 -20.30 -5.18
N VAL A 314 3.93 -20.43 -3.85
CA VAL A 314 2.72 -20.09 -3.08
C VAL A 314 2.39 -18.60 -3.21
N VAL A 315 3.37 -17.71 -3.08
CA VAL A 315 3.14 -16.25 -3.23
C VAL A 315 2.65 -15.92 -4.64
N LEU A 316 3.25 -16.51 -5.67
CA LEU A 316 2.82 -16.34 -7.07
C LEU A 316 1.38 -16.80 -7.29
N VAL A 317 1.00 -17.96 -6.73
CA VAL A 317 -0.39 -18.45 -6.82
C VAL A 317 -1.35 -17.48 -6.11
N LEU A 318 -1.01 -17.01 -4.91
CA LEU A 318 -1.84 -16.06 -4.17
C LEU A 318 -2.00 -14.72 -4.92
N LEU A 319 -0.94 -14.22 -5.55
CA LEU A 319 -1.00 -13.02 -6.38
C LEU A 319 -1.84 -13.25 -7.65
N ALA A 320 -1.67 -14.40 -8.32
CA ALA A 320 -2.43 -14.72 -9.53
C ALA A 320 -3.94 -14.82 -9.23
N VAL A 321 -4.31 -15.45 -8.11
CA VAL A 321 -5.73 -15.59 -7.71
C VAL A 321 -6.30 -14.26 -7.21
N GLY A 322 -5.55 -13.51 -6.40
CA GLY A 322 -6.03 -12.25 -5.81
C GLY A 322 -6.03 -11.06 -6.78
N ARG A 323 -5.22 -11.08 -7.83
CA ARG A 323 -5.01 -9.94 -8.75
C ARG A 323 -5.20 -10.30 -10.24
N GLY A 324 -5.47 -11.56 -10.56
CA GLY A 324 -5.48 -12.09 -11.94
C GLY A 324 -6.52 -11.47 -12.87
N GLY A 325 -7.57 -10.85 -12.35
CA GLY A 325 -8.61 -10.18 -13.14
C GLY A 325 -8.39 -8.69 -13.40
N SER A 326 -7.29 -8.11 -12.92
CA SER A 326 -7.07 -6.65 -12.94
C SER A 326 -6.32 -6.22 -14.19
N GLY A 327 -6.52 -6.47 -15.38
CA GLY A 327 -5.83 -5.96 -16.60
C GLY A 327 -4.37 -5.44 -16.46
N SER A 328 -3.89 -5.29 -15.24
CA SER A 328 -2.54 -4.84 -14.84
C SER A 328 -1.77 -5.90 -14.05
N SER A 329 -2.25 -7.14 -14.02
CA SER A 329 -1.65 -8.24 -13.23
C SER A 329 -0.20 -8.55 -13.61
N ASP A 330 0.16 -8.40 -14.88
CA ASP A 330 1.51 -8.55 -15.43
C ASP A 330 2.49 -7.50 -14.90
N VAL A 331 2.01 -6.29 -14.65
CA VAL A 331 2.79 -5.19 -14.08
C VAL A 331 2.92 -5.33 -12.56
N LEU A 332 1.82 -5.66 -11.88
CA LEU A 332 1.77 -5.74 -10.42
C LEU A 332 2.76 -6.76 -9.85
N VAL A 333 2.93 -7.93 -10.49
CA VAL A 333 3.91 -8.94 -10.05
C VAL A 333 5.36 -8.46 -10.12
N ARG A 334 5.65 -7.38 -10.86
CA ARG A 334 6.97 -6.72 -10.87
C ARG A 334 7.22 -5.86 -9.63
N GLY A 335 6.18 -5.55 -8.84
CA GLY A 335 6.30 -4.75 -7.63
C GLY A 335 7.16 -5.43 -6.55
N LEU A 336 8.28 -4.80 -6.15
CA LEU A 336 9.21 -5.39 -5.17
C LEU A 336 8.57 -5.63 -3.80
N HIS A 337 7.58 -4.85 -3.40
CA HIS A 337 6.94 -4.93 -2.09
C HIS A 337 6.23 -6.26 -1.81
N TYR A 338 5.89 -7.02 -2.85
CA TYR A 338 5.30 -8.36 -2.71
C TYR A 338 6.30 -9.43 -2.27
N TRP A 339 7.61 -9.18 -2.41
CA TRP A 339 8.66 -10.20 -2.29
C TRP A 339 9.50 -10.10 -1.03
N SER A 340 9.21 -9.18 -0.10
CA SER A 340 10.01 -8.94 1.10
C SER A 340 10.04 -10.12 2.08
N ASP A 341 8.94 -10.84 2.22
CA ASP A 341 8.80 -12.02 3.04
C ASP A 341 9.47 -13.26 2.41
N TRP A 342 9.26 -13.48 1.10
CA TRP A 342 9.99 -14.49 0.35
C TRP A 342 11.51 -14.33 0.48
N TRP A 343 12.01 -13.11 0.29
CA TRP A 343 13.43 -12.83 0.43
C TRP A 343 13.97 -13.18 1.82
N THR A 344 13.23 -12.83 2.86
CA THR A 344 13.59 -13.17 4.23
C THR A 344 13.69 -14.68 4.42
N VAL A 345 12.71 -15.43 3.92
CA VAL A 345 12.72 -16.91 3.93
C VAL A 345 13.94 -17.45 3.18
N ALA A 346 14.28 -16.90 2.02
CA ALA A 346 15.44 -17.31 1.23
C ALA A 346 16.77 -17.08 1.98
N VAL A 347 16.96 -15.87 2.52
CA VAL A 347 18.17 -15.51 3.30
C VAL A 347 18.34 -16.43 4.51
N LEU A 348 17.27 -16.65 5.29
CA LEU A 348 17.33 -17.50 6.48
C LEU A 348 17.57 -18.98 6.10
N SER A 349 16.95 -19.46 5.04
CA SER A 349 17.12 -20.83 4.55
C SER A 349 18.57 -21.10 4.12
N VAL A 350 19.15 -20.22 3.31
CA VAL A 350 20.56 -20.28 2.88
C VAL A 350 21.49 -20.18 4.09
N THR A 351 21.18 -19.32 5.06
CA THR A 351 21.94 -19.18 6.31
C THR A 351 21.96 -20.48 7.11
N VAL A 352 20.84 -21.20 7.21
CA VAL A 352 20.76 -22.52 7.85
C VAL A 352 21.59 -23.53 7.11
N GLY A 353 21.52 -23.57 5.78
CA GLY A 353 22.31 -24.47 4.93
C GLY A 353 23.81 -24.29 5.16
N LEU A 354 24.32 -23.07 5.05
CA LEU A 354 25.73 -22.72 5.27
C LEU A 354 26.21 -23.05 6.71
N ALA A 355 25.35 -22.80 7.70
CA ALA A 355 25.68 -23.10 9.10
C ALA A 355 25.84 -24.60 9.40
N ARG A 356 25.21 -25.47 8.62
CA ARG A 356 25.31 -26.93 8.76
C ARG A 356 26.60 -27.47 8.15
N SER A 357 27.14 -26.84 7.11
CA SER A 357 28.37 -27.27 6.45
C SER A 357 29.59 -27.15 7.36
N ASP A 358 29.69 -26.06 8.13
CA ASP A 358 30.84 -25.79 9.00
C ASP A 358 30.99 -26.74 10.21
N ARG A 359 29.95 -27.49 10.58
CA ARG A 359 30.02 -28.51 11.63
C ARG A 359 30.78 -29.78 11.20
N ALA A 360 30.93 -29.99 9.90
CA ALA A 360 31.66 -31.14 9.36
C ALA A 360 33.14 -30.87 9.13
N SER A 361 33.61 -29.63 9.31
CA SER A 361 34.99 -29.23 9.06
C SER A 361 35.78 -29.15 10.38
N ARG A 362 37.01 -29.73 10.37
CA ARG A 362 37.99 -29.64 11.45
C ARG A 362 38.31 -28.20 11.83
N PRO A 363 38.87 -27.93 13.06
CA PRO A 363 39.28 -26.59 13.45
C PRO A 363 40.20 -25.98 12.40
N ALA A 364 39.75 -24.88 11.83
CA ALA A 364 40.54 -24.16 10.81
C ALA A 364 41.77 -23.52 11.47
N PRO A 365 42.94 -23.54 10.82
CA PRO A 365 44.10 -22.77 11.26
C PRO A 365 43.74 -21.28 11.34
N SER A 366 44.43 -20.55 12.24
CA SER A 366 44.16 -19.14 12.55
C SER A 366 43.95 -18.30 11.29
N PRO A 367 42.87 -17.50 11.19
CA PRO A 367 42.55 -16.78 9.99
C PRO A 367 43.63 -15.74 9.65
N ARG A 368 44.23 -15.85 8.47
CA ARG A 368 45.07 -14.79 7.91
C ARG A 368 44.19 -13.54 7.66
N PRO A 369 44.70 -12.31 7.89
CA PRO A 369 43.89 -11.08 7.79
C PRO A 369 43.22 -10.90 6.41
N VAL A 370 43.87 -11.30 5.33
CA VAL A 370 43.35 -11.26 3.94
C VAL A 370 42.13 -12.18 3.76
N GLY A 371 42.08 -13.33 4.46
CA GLY A 371 40.91 -14.23 4.40
C GLY A 371 39.64 -13.69 5.07
N GLY A 372 39.75 -12.70 5.95
CA GLY A 372 38.62 -12.01 6.57
C GLY A 372 37.92 -11.04 5.59
N LEU A 373 38.69 -10.30 4.82
CA LEU A 373 38.20 -9.32 3.84
C LEU A 373 37.43 -10.01 2.71
N LEU A 374 37.97 -11.10 2.15
CA LEU A 374 37.32 -11.89 1.10
C LEU A 374 36.00 -12.54 1.57
N ARG A 375 35.86 -12.87 2.87
CA ARG A 375 34.64 -13.44 3.41
C ARG A 375 33.51 -12.43 3.60
N SER A 376 33.82 -11.15 3.76
CA SER A 376 32.83 -10.06 3.89
C SER A 376 32.48 -9.38 2.56
N ALA A 377 33.25 -9.65 1.48
CA ALA A 377 33.03 -9.04 0.17
C ALA A 377 31.60 -9.21 -0.37
N PRO A 378 30.93 -10.38 -0.28
CA PRO A 378 29.55 -10.50 -0.75
C PRO A 378 28.57 -9.58 -0.02
N ALA A 379 28.72 -9.42 1.30
CA ALA A 379 27.88 -8.51 2.08
C ALA A 379 28.12 -7.04 1.70
N ALA A 380 29.37 -6.65 1.48
CA ALA A 380 29.73 -5.30 1.05
C ALA A 380 29.19 -4.99 -0.36
N LEU A 381 29.35 -5.93 -1.31
CA LEU A 381 28.81 -5.78 -2.66
C LEU A 381 27.29 -5.67 -2.66
N PHE A 382 26.59 -6.53 -1.92
CA PHE A 382 25.13 -6.44 -1.76
C PHE A 382 24.71 -5.11 -1.15
N LEU A 383 25.40 -4.62 -0.12
CA LEU A 383 25.12 -3.34 0.51
C LEU A 383 25.29 -2.18 -0.48
N CYS A 384 26.42 -2.11 -1.19
CA CYS A 384 26.67 -1.08 -2.20
C CYS A 384 25.60 -1.11 -3.30
N SER A 385 25.28 -2.30 -3.81
CA SER A 385 24.24 -2.51 -4.81
C SER A 385 22.87 -2.02 -4.32
N SER A 386 22.49 -2.37 -3.07
CA SER A 386 21.24 -1.95 -2.46
C SER A 386 21.17 -0.44 -2.20
N VAL A 387 22.29 0.20 -1.86
CA VAL A 387 22.36 1.66 -1.72
C VAL A 387 22.13 2.34 -3.06
N VAL A 388 22.72 1.83 -4.14
CA VAL A 388 22.48 2.34 -5.51
C VAL A 388 21.00 2.18 -5.87
N ALA A 389 20.43 0.99 -5.65
CA ALA A 389 19.00 0.74 -5.90
C ALA A 389 18.10 1.71 -5.11
N ALA A 390 18.44 1.97 -3.84
CA ALA A 390 17.72 2.91 -2.99
C ALA A 390 17.79 4.35 -3.53
N ALA A 391 18.97 4.78 -3.94
CA ALA A 391 19.21 6.12 -4.46
C ALA A 391 18.47 6.35 -5.80
N THR A 392 18.57 5.40 -6.74
CA THR A 392 17.89 5.50 -8.04
C THR A 392 16.37 5.44 -7.89
N TRP A 393 15.82 4.56 -7.04
CA TRP A 393 14.40 4.50 -6.77
C TRP A 393 13.86 5.81 -6.15
N THR A 394 14.58 6.39 -5.20
CA THR A 394 14.22 7.67 -4.59
C THR A 394 14.28 8.79 -5.62
N HIS A 395 15.28 8.78 -6.51
CA HIS A 395 15.41 9.75 -7.59
C HIS A 395 14.21 9.71 -8.54
N ASP A 396 13.82 8.51 -8.99
CA ASP A 396 12.74 8.33 -9.96
C ASP A 396 11.35 8.55 -9.38
N TRP A 397 11.23 8.71 -8.06
CA TRP A 397 9.95 9.01 -7.41
C TRP A 397 9.90 10.40 -6.74
N ARG A 398 10.86 11.27 -7.00
CA ARG A 398 10.90 12.61 -6.36
C ARG A 398 9.89 13.61 -6.94
N ASP A 399 9.50 13.45 -8.22
CA ASP A 399 8.58 14.36 -8.91
C ASP A 399 7.12 13.96 -8.65
N ASP A 400 6.75 13.85 -7.35
CA ASP A 400 5.43 13.49 -6.90
C ASP A 400 4.69 14.74 -6.39
N PRO A 401 3.61 15.19 -7.06
CA PRO A 401 2.91 16.43 -6.70
C PRO A 401 2.11 16.31 -5.41
N THR A 402 1.96 15.11 -4.84
CA THR A 402 1.07 14.84 -3.72
C THR A 402 1.41 15.70 -2.49
N ALA A 403 2.69 15.92 -2.20
CA ALA A 403 3.10 16.70 -1.03
C ALA A 403 2.61 18.15 -1.12
N ASP A 404 2.83 18.79 -2.28
CA ASP A 404 2.46 20.19 -2.52
C ASP A 404 0.94 20.36 -2.59
N TYR A 405 0.25 19.43 -3.28
CA TYR A 405 -1.20 19.39 -3.33
C TYR A 405 -1.83 19.31 -1.94
N LEU A 406 -1.38 18.36 -1.11
CA LEU A 406 -1.93 18.19 0.25
C LEU A 406 -1.57 19.35 1.18
N ALA A 407 -0.43 20.03 0.96
CA ALA A 407 -0.08 21.24 1.71
C ALA A 407 -1.04 22.38 1.35
N GLY A 408 -1.26 22.66 0.06
CA GLY A 408 -2.21 23.67 -0.39
C GLY A 408 -3.65 23.37 0.04
N LEU A 409 -4.07 22.10 -0.03
CA LEU A 409 -5.41 21.67 0.41
C LEU A 409 -5.61 21.93 1.92
N ARG A 410 -4.61 21.64 2.75
CA ARG A 410 -4.68 21.95 4.20
C ARG A 410 -4.82 23.46 4.45
N GLU A 411 -4.06 24.28 3.74
CA GLU A 411 -4.16 25.75 3.83
C GLU A 411 -5.58 26.21 3.43
N THR A 412 -6.08 25.76 2.29
CA THR A 412 -7.41 26.09 1.78
C THR A 412 -8.54 25.74 2.75
N VAL A 413 -8.48 24.53 3.35
CA VAL A 413 -9.47 24.10 4.34
C VAL A 413 -9.35 24.90 5.64
N ALA A 414 -8.12 25.23 6.08
CA ALA A 414 -7.89 26.05 7.26
C ALA A 414 -8.41 27.48 7.10
N ASP A 415 -8.32 28.05 5.89
CA ASP A 415 -8.86 29.37 5.55
C ASP A 415 -10.39 29.39 5.47
N GLY A 416 -11.05 28.22 5.49
CA GLY A 416 -12.51 28.10 5.43
C GLY A 416 -13.11 28.46 4.08
N THR A 417 -12.33 28.51 3.00
CA THR A 417 -12.82 28.81 1.65
C THR A 417 -13.70 27.67 1.16
N PRO A 418 -14.98 27.89 0.87
CA PRO A 418 -15.87 26.85 0.35
C PRO A 418 -15.51 26.52 -1.11
N PHE A 419 -15.54 25.24 -1.48
CA PHE A 419 -15.29 24.75 -2.83
C PHE A 419 -16.22 23.57 -3.16
N LEU A 420 -16.46 23.35 -4.46
CA LEU A 420 -17.24 22.22 -4.94
C LEU A 420 -16.53 20.91 -4.60
N ASP A 421 -17.27 19.92 -4.09
CA ASP A 421 -16.72 18.59 -3.91
C ASP A 421 -16.45 17.96 -5.28
N GLN A 422 -15.21 17.59 -5.49
CA GLN A 422 -14.70 17.06 -6.75
C GLN A 422 -13.74 15.90 -6.50
N PRO A 423 -13.47 15.02 -7.47
CA PRO A 423 -12.34 14.10 -7.41
C PRO A 423 -11.02 14.87 -7.25
N VAL A 424 -10.10 14.33 -6.45
CA VAL A 424 -8.72 14.84 -6.44
C VAL A 424 -8.08 14.63 -7.82
N PRO A 425 -7.07 15.44 -8.21
CA PRO A 425 -6.42 15.31 -9.51
C PRO A 425 -5.93 13.88 -9.80
N LEU A 426 -5.96 13.48 -11.05
CA LEU A 426 -5.52 12.15 -11.51
C LEU A 426 -4.06 11.86 -11.09
N GLU A 427 -3.24 12.89 -11.02
CA GLU A 427 -1.83 12.83 -10.60
C GLU A 427 -1.65 12.44 -9.12
N ILE A 428 -2.71 12.57 -8.31
CA ILE A 428 -2.73 12.25 -6.87
C ILE A 428 -3.38 10.89 -6.63
N LEU A 429 -4.60 10.69 -7.15
CA LEU A 429 -5.37 9.46 -6.91
C LEU A 429 -6.26 9.13 -8.11
N THR A 430 -6.17 7.90 -8.58
CA THR A 430 -6.89 7.46 -9.77
C THR A 430 -8.41 7.39 -9.55
N PRO A 431 -9.23 7.58 -10.61
CA PRO A 431 -10.69 7.42 -10.56
C PRO A 431 -11.15 6.00 -10.16
N LEU A 432 -10.27 5.00 -10.26
CA LEU A 432 -10.56 3.63 -9.80
C LEU A 432 -10.89 3.54 -8.31
N ASN A 433 -10.53 4.58 -7.55
CA ASN A 433 -10.83 4.68 -6.12
C ASN A 433 -12.17 5.37 -5.82
N HIS A 434 -13.00 5.67 -6.83
CA HIS A 434 -14.32 6.27 -6.62
C HIS A 434 -15.19 5.43 -5.65
N PRO A 435 -15.93 6.05 -4.72
CA PRO A 435 -16.05 7.49 -4.44
C PRO A 435 -15.00 8.03 -3.44
N TRP A 436 -13.99 7.23 -3.06
CA TRP A 436 -13.00 7.57 -2.03
C TRP A 436 -11.94 8.58 -2.52
N ASN A 437 -11.86 8.81 -3.84
CA ASN A 437 -11.02 9.83 -4.46
C ASN A 437 -11.62 11.24 -4.44
N ARG A 438 -12.77 11.46 -3.81
CA ARG A 438 -13.34 12.82 -3.63
C ARG A 438 -12.62 13.58 -2.53
N ILE A 439 -12.49 14.91 -2.71
CA ILE A 439 -11.82 15.77 -1.72
C ILE A 439 -12.52 15.69 -0.36
N SER A 440 -13.87 15.63 -0.33
CA SER A 440 -14.65 15.44 0.89
C SER A 440 -14.27 14.17 1.68
N ARG A 441 -13.77 13.15 0.99
CA ARG A 441 -13.31 11.89 1.61
C ARG A 441 -11.84 11.97 2.02
N VAL A 442 -10.99 12.48 1.14
CA VAL A 442 -9.54 12.63 1.36
C VAL A 442 -9.28 13.64 2.48
N ALA A 443 -9.95 14.77 2.47
CA ALA A 443 -9.79 15.85 3.45
C ALA A 443 -10.76 15.75 4.65
N GLY A 444 -11.52 14.66 4.78
CA GLY A 444 -12.57 14.52 5.79
C GLY A 444 -12.10 14.64 7.25
N SER A 445 -10.81 14.43 7.49
CA SER A 445 -10.19 14.64 8.82
C SER A 445 -9.79 16.09 9.10
N LEU A 446 -9.66 16.93 8.05
CA LEU A 446 -9.30 18.35 8.21
C LEU A 446 -10.50 19.20 8.60
N ALA A 447 -11.68 18.90 8.03
CA ALA A 447 -12.90 19.67 8.29
C ALA A 447 -14.11 18.73 8.33
N PRO A 448 -14.68 18.44 9.50
CA PRO A 448 -15.81 17.53 9.61
C PRO A 448 -17.08 17.96 8.89
N ALA A 449 -17.22 19.20 8.42
CA ALA A 449 -18.47 19.67 7.77
C ALA A 449 -18.42 21.01 7.02
N GLY A 450 -17.28 21.63 6.70
CA GLY A 450 -17.31 23.05 6.34
C GLY A 450 -16.63 23.48 5.04
N GLY A 451 -15.79 22.68 4.42
CA GLY A 451 -15.02 23.11 3.24
C GLY A 451 -15.61 22.71 1.90
N THR A 452 -16.31 21.56 1.83
CA THR A 452 -16.87 21.05 0.58
C THR A 452 -18.35 21.37 0.45
N ALA A 453 -18.75 21.93 -0.70
CA ALA A 453 -20.13 22.22 -1.03
C ALA A 453 -20.59 21.30 -2.18
N THR A 454 -21.75 20.68 -2.03
CA THR A 454 -22.43 20.00 -3.13
C THR A 454 -23.23 20.98 -3.99
N VAL A 455 -23.57 22.14 -3.45
CA VAL A 455 -24.33 23.20 -4.10
C VAL A 455 -23.65 24.55 -3.82
N THR A 456 -23.51 25.40 -4.83
CA THR A 456 -22.93 26.74 -4.67
C THR A 456 -23.53 27.74 -5.67
N ASP A 457 -23.42 29.01 -5.37
CA ASP A 457 -23.69 30.14 -6.26
C ASP A 457 -22.40 30.74 -6.84
N ARG A 458 -21.25 30.29 -6.34
CA ARG A 458 -19.91 30.72 -6.80
C ARG A 458 -19.01 29.51 -6.91
N PRO A 459 -18.87 28.92 -8.10
CA PRO A 459 -18.11 27.72 -8.28
C PRO A 459 -16.61 28.00 -8.06
N VAL A 460 -16.06 27.32 -7.08
CA VAL A 460 -14.64 27.27 -6.77
C VAL A 460 -14.24 25.82 -6.73
N ILE A 461 -13.14 25.46 -7.35
CA ILE A 461 -12.54 24.12 -7.32
C ILE A 461 -11.14 24.21 -6.73
N ILE A 462 -10.59 23.05 -6.39
CA ILE A 462 -9.19 22.93 -5.93
C ILE A 462 -8.32 22.59 -7.14
N GLY A 463 -7.35 23.44 -7.40
CA GLY A 463 -6.36 23.27 -8.47
C GLY A 463 -5.33 22.17 -8.17
N LEU A 464 -4.41 21.96 -9.12
CA LEU A 464 -3.34 20.94 -9.01
C LEU A 464 -2.34 21.23 -7.88
N ASP A 465 -2.29 22.45 -7.39
CA ASP A 465 -1.48 22.90 -6.25
C ASP A 465 -2.22 22.84 -4.89
N GLY A 466 -3.45 22.28 -4.88
CA GLY A 466 -4.28 22.21 -3.68
C GLY A 466 -4.95 23.53 -3.27
N ARG A 467 -4.87 24.58 -4.11
CA ARG A 467 -5.41 25.91 -3.82
C ARG A 467 -6.75 26.17 -4.53
N PRO A 468 -7.60 27.02 -3.97
CA PRO A 468 -8.89 27.34 -4.56
C PRO A 468 -8.72 28.19 -5.82
N VAL A 469 -9.42 27.82 -6.89
CA VAL A 469 -9.49 28.59 -8.14
C VAL A 469 -10.95 28.75 -8.56
N PRO A 470 -11.36 29.93 -9.08
CA PRO A 470 -12.69 30.09 -9.68
C PRO A 470 -12.90 29.06 -10.79
N ALA A 471 -14.12 28.53 -10.90
CA ALA A 471 -14.43 27.48 -11.83
C ALA A 471 -15.54 27.87 -12.82
N GLU A 472 -15.60 27.13 -13.92
CA GLU A 472 -16.69 27.09 -14.86
C GLU A 472 -16.95 25.63 -15.27
N VAL A 473 -18.11 25.35 -15.86
CA VAL A 473 -18.43 24.01 -16.35
C VAL A 473 -17.94 23.86 -17.79
N SER A 474 -17.08 22.88 -18.05
CA SER A 474 -16.76 22.41 -19.39
C SER A 474 -17.87 21.45 -19.86
N PRO A 475 -18.80 21.88 -20.75
CA PRO A 475 -20.01 21.12 -21.04
C PRO A 475 -19.73 19.77 -21.72
N ARG A 476 -20.40 18.73 -21.26
CA ARG A 476 -20.48 17.42 -21.89
C ARG A 476 -21.89 17.12 -22.38
N ALA A 477 -22.89 17.64 -21.66
CA ALA A 477 -24.31 17.56 -22.04
C ALA A 477 -25.01 18.86 -21.67
N HIS A 478 -26.17 19.07 -22.24
CA HIS A 478 -27.04 20.22 -21.96
C HIS A 478 -28.43 19.75 -21.58
N THR A 479 -29.11 20.54 -20.76
CA THR A 479 -30.55 20.41 -20.53
C THR A 479 -31.27 21.43 -21.41
N ASP A 480 -32.44 21.03 -21.96
CA ASP A 480 -33.25 21.92 -22.75
C ASP A 480 -33.86 23.07 -21.92
N ALA A 481 -34.19 24.16 -22.60
CA ALA A 481 -34.84 25.32 -21.98
C ALA A 481 -36.22 25.02 -21.36
N GLY A 482 -36.81 23.89 -21.72
CA GLY A 482 -38.13 23.47 -21.28
C GLY A 482 -39.29 24.12 -22.05
N PRO A 483 -40.52 23.55 -21.92
CA PRO A 483 -41.65 23.92 -22.77
C PRO A 483 -42.44 25.13 -22.27
N VAL A 484 -42.23 25.63 -21.06
CA VAL A 484 -43.05 26.67 -20.46
C VAL A 484 -42.43 28.06 -20.68
N PRO A 485 -43.04 28.96 -21.48
CA PRO A 485 -42.51 30.30 -21.70
C PRO A 485 -42.33 31.05 -20.36
N GLY A 486 -41.14 31.65 -20.18
CA GLY A 486 -40.78 32.39 -18.97
C GLY A 486 -40.47 31.55 -17.70
N CYS A 487 -40.64 30.23 -17.79
CA CYS A 487 -40.37 29.31 -16.68
C CYS A 487 -39.38 28.18 -17.07
N GLY A 488 -39.38 27.81 -18.36
CA GLY A 488 -38.58 26.67 -18.79
C GLY A 488 -39.22 25.33 -18.45
N THR A 489 -38.53 24.49 -17.67
CA THR A 489 -39.12 23.28 -17.11
C THR A 489 -39.78 23.60 -15.76
N ARG A 490 -41.13 23.42 -15.72
CA ARG A 490 -41.90 23.63 -14.49
C ARG A 490 -42.03 22.33 -13.70
N VAL A 491 -41.61 22.37 -12.45
CA VAL A 491 -41.72 21.26 -11.48
C VAL A 491 -42.70 21.68 -10.39
N GLU A 492 -43.69 20.83 -10.08
CA GLU A 492 -44.72 21.07 -9.05
C GLU A 492 -44.52 20.12 -7.88
N VAL A 493 -44.87 20.55 -6.70
CA VAL A 493 -44.82 19.71 -5.49
C VAL A 493 -45.60 18.40 -5.71
N GLY A 494 -44.95 17.26 -5.39
CA GLY A 494 -45.53 15.92 -5.53
C GLY A 494 -45.64 15.43 -6.98
N ARG A 495 -45.07 16.16 -7.95
CA ARG A 495 -45.01 15.76 -9.38
C ARG A 495 -43.57 15.81 -9.88
N PRO A 496 -42.80 14.76 -9.68
CA PRO A 496 -41.43 14.68 -10.17
C PRO A 496 -41.33 14.89 -11.67
N GLN A 497 -40.27 15.57 -12.13
CA GLN A 497 -39.99 15.81 -13.53
C GLN A 497 -38.65 15.23 -13.94
N LEU A 498 -38.60 14.57 -15.09
CA LEU A 498 -37.37 14.14 -15.75
C LEU A 498 -36.90 15.22 -16.68
N VAL A 499 -35.75 15.82 -16.39
CA VAL A 499 -35.07 16.78 -17.27
C VAL A 499 -34.12 16.01 -18.17
N SER A 500 -34.35 16.10 -19.49
CA SER A 500 -33.54 15.37 -20.47
C SER A 500 -32.15 15.99 -20.62
N LEU A 501 -31.14 15.11 -20.76
CA LEU A 501 -29.74 15.43 -21.05
C LEU A 501 -29.41 15.03 -22.50
N SER A 502 -28.79 15.92 -23.25
CA SER A 502 -28.32 15.65 -24.60
C SER A 502 -26.86 16.10 -24.75
N PRO A 503 -25.94 15.17 -25.11
CA PRO A 503 -26.07 13.70 -25.10
C PRO A 503 -26.17 13.11 -23.67
N ALA A 504 -26.51 11.82 -23.58
CA ALA A 504 -26.47 11.09 -22.32
C ALA A 504 -25.03 11.04 -21.78
N LEU A 505 -24.89 11.12 -20.45
CA LEU A 505 -23.62 11.11 -19.76
C LEU A 505 -23.19 9.68 -19.39
N PRO A 506 -21.91 9.32 -19.53
CA PRO A 506 -21.36 8.13 -18.89
C PRO A 506 -21.45 8.25 -17.36
N TYR A 507 -21.35 7.12 -16.66
CA TYR A 507 -21.27 7.13 -15.20
C TYR A 507 -20.00 7.87 -14.73
N GLY A 508 -20.15 8.82 -13.79
CA GLY A 508 -19.06 9.63 -13.28
C GLY A 508 -19.52 10.76 -12.35
N ASP A 509 -18.58 11.63 -12.03
CA ASP A 509 -18.81 12.85 -11.26
C ASP A 509 -19.02 14.02 -12.24
N TRP A 510 -20.15 14.71 -12.09
CA TRP A 510 -20.54 15.81 -12.96
C TRP A 510 -20.90 17.05 -12.16
N THR A 511 -20.79 18.21 -12.75
CA THR A 511 -21.36 19.46 -12.22
C THR A 511 -22.45 19.95 -13.17
N TRP A 512 -23.64 20.18 -12.64
CA TRP A 512 -24.74 20.81 -13.36
C TRP A 512 -24.81 22.29 -13.01
N GLU A 513 -24.68 23.13 -14.00
CA GLU A 513 -24.90 24.57 -13.97
C GLU A 513 -26.27 24.88 -14.53
N PHE A 514 -27.15 25.54 -13.78
CA PHE A 514 -28.50 25.90 -14.22
C PHE A 514 -29.02 27.14 -13.51
N ASN A 515 -30.04 27.75 -14.11
CA ASN A 515 -30.77 28.86 -13.52
C ASN A 515 -32.09 28.33 -12.92
N ALA A 516 -32.42 28.76 -11.70
CA ALA A 516 -33.62 28.34 -11.02
C ALA A 516 -34.29 29.51 -10.26
N VAL A 517 -35.61 29.44 -10.16
CA VAL A 517 -36.45 30.32 -9.33
C VAL A 517 -37.69 29.55 -8.87
N ALA A 518 -38.07 29.70 -7.61
CA ALA A 518 -39.27 29.06 -7.07
C ALA A 518 -40.33 30.11 -6.69
N SER A 519 -41.62 29.74 -6.72
CA SER A 519 -42.72 30.60 -6.29
C SER A 519 -42.76 30.87 -4.78
N ALA A 520 -42.10 30.00 -3.99
CA ALA A 520 -41.80 30.14 -2.57
C ALA A 520 -40.47 29.42 -2.31
N PRO A 521 -39.75 29.74 -1.22
CA PRO A 521 -38.50 29.00 -0.90
C PRO A 521 -38.76 27.50 -0.78
N VAL A 522 -37.96 26.69 -1.48
CA VAL A 522 -38.09 25.22 -1.53
C VAL A 522 -36.73 24.55 -1.47
N THR A 523 -36.72 23.29 -1.05
CA THR A 523 -35.62 22.37 -1.27
C THR A 523 -35.99 21.45 -2.44
N VAL A 524 -35.10 21.38 -3.41
CA VAL A 524 -35.27 20.57 -4.60
C VAL A 524 -34.30 19.40 -4.50
N THR A 525 -34.82 18.18 -4.63
CA THR A 525 -33.99 16.96 -4.62
C THR A 525 -33.67 16.57 -6.06
N LEU A 526 -32.39 16.43 -6.36
CA LEU A 526 -31.85 16.07 -7.67
C LEU A 526 -31.22 14.68 -7.62
N SER A 527 -31.53 13.85 -8.61
CA SER A 527 -30.91 12.52 -8.76
C SER A 527 -30.72 12.15 -10.24
N THR A 528 -29.87 11.18 -10.52
CA THR A 528 -29.50 10.73 -11.86
C THR A 528 -29.92 9.27 -12.10
N PRO A 529 -31.21 8.99 -12.39
CA PRO A 529 -31.67 7.65 -12.70
C PRO A 529 -31.11 7.22 -14.06
N ASN A 530 -30.41 6.10 -14.13
CA ASN A 530 -29.75 5.63 -15.35
C ASN A 530 -30.35 4.34 -15.94
N GLY A 531 -31.35 3.74 -15.28
CA GLY A 531 -32.01 2.51 -15.74
C GLY A 531 -31.18 1.23 -15.61
N LEU A 532 -29.93 1.33 -15.18
CA LEU A 532 -29.01 0.20 -14.92
C LEU A 532 -28.91 -0.16 -13.43
N GLU A 533 -29.32 0.77 -12.58
CA GLU A 533 -29.30 0.65 -11.13
C GLU A 533 -30.73 0.62 -10.55
N ASP A 534 -30.88 0.05 -9.36
CA ASP A 534 -32.13 0.14 -8.63
C ASP A 534 -32.38 1.56 -8.07
N GLU A 535 -33.63 1.82 -7.71
CA GLU A 535 -34.04 3.13 -7.22
C GLU A 535 -33.33 3.53 -5.92
N ALA A 536 -33.07 2.59 -5.02
CA ALA A 536 -32.38 2.86 -3.77
C ALA A 536 -30.93 3.34 -4.03
N SER A 537 -30.25 2.75 -5.01
CA SER A 537 -28.88 3.09 -5.36
C SER A 537 -28.74 4.54 -5.89
N TRP A 538 -29.53 4.95 -6.89
CA TRP A 538 -29.40 6.32 -7.40
C TRP A 538 -30.03 7.37 -6.46
N ARG A 539 -31.06 7.03 -5.68
CA ARG A 539 -31.61 7.92 -4.64
C ARG A 539 -30.64 8.13 -3.47
N SER A 540 -29.77 7.18 -3.16
CA SER A 540 -28.74 7.35 -2.12
C SER A 540 -27.71 8.42 -2.47
N ARG A 541 -27.63 8.82 -3.74
CA ARG A 541 -26.75 9.87 -4.25
C ARG A 541 -27.48 11.18 -4.56
N ALA A 542 -28.77 11.28 -4.20
CA ALA A 542 -29.56 12.48 -4.40
C ALA A 542 -28.96 13.69 -3.65
N VAL A 543 -29.07 14.86 -4.25
CA VAL A 543 -28.56 16.12 -3.71
C VAL A 543 -29.71 17.09 -3.50
N ASP A 544 -29.77 17.66 -2.30
CA ASP A 544 -30.75 18.68 -1.94
C ASP A 544 -30.24 20.09 -2.24
N VAL A 545 -31.01 20.84 -3.01
CA VAL A 545 -30.66 22.18 -3.49
C VAL A 545 -31.67 23.18 -2.97
N PRO A 546 -31.27 24.14 -2.14
CA PRO A 546 -32.16 25.24 -1.75
C PRO A 546 -32.34 26.21 -2.93
N VAL A 547 -33.60 26.54 -3.24
CA VAL A 547 -33.96 27.51 -4.29
C VAL A 547 -34.89 28.56 -3.68
N GLY A 548 -34.51 29.83 -3.87
CA GLY A 548 -35.27 30.98 -3.43
C GLY A 548 -36.30 31.48 -4.42
N THR A 549 -36.88 32.66 -4.11
CA THR A 549 -37.88 33.33 -4.95
C THR A 549 -37.24 34.32 -5.94
N THR A 550 -35.94 34.45 -5.96
CA THR A 550 -35.18 35.23 -6.95
C THR A 550 -34.53 34.28 -7.94
N LEU A 551 -34.39 34.73 -9.19
CA LEU A 551 -33.68 33.96 -10.22
C LEU A 551 -32.19 33.89 -9.84
N GLU A 552 -31.71 32.68 -9.65
CA GLU A 552 -30.34 32.42 -9.21
C GLU A 552 -29.71 31.36 -10.10
N GLN A 553 -28.42 31.52 -10.37
CA GLN A 553 -27.59 30.48 -10.96
C GLN A 553 -27.05 29.56 -9.88
N ARG A 554 -27.09 28.27 -10.12
CA ARG A 554 -26.62 27.23 -9.20
C ARG A 554 -25.68 26.27 -9.91
N TRP A 555 -24.68 25.83 -9.16
CA TRP A 555 -23.77 24.73 -9.53
C TRP A 555 -23.95 23.60 -8.53
N VAL A 556 -24.24 22.43 -9.04
CA VAL A 556 -24.55 21.25 -8.20
C VAL A 556 -23.72 20.08 -8.64
N THR A 557 -23.06 19.40 -7.70
CA THR A 557 -22.36 18.15 -8.01
C THR A 557 -23.36 17.01 -8.09
N LEU A 558 -23.31 16.24 -9.19
CA LEU A 558 -24.10 15.06 -9.46
C LEU A 558 -23.18 13.84 -9.55
N ASP A 559 -23.55 12.75 -8.90
CA ASP A 559 -22.86 11.47 -8.99
C ASP A 559 -23.75 10.47 -9.73
N GLY A 560 -23.26 9.94 -10.86
CA GLY A 560 -24.00 9.00 -11.70
C GLY A 560 -23.86 9.32 -13.18
N GLY A 561 -24.87 8.94 -13.97
CA GLY A 561 -24.90 9.13 -15.42
C GLY A 561 -26.27 8.82 -15.99
N GLY A 562 -26.38 8.81 -17.31
CA GLY A 562 -27.64 8.57 -18.02
C GLY A 562 -28.12 9.77 -18.83
N GLY A 563 -29.32 9.68 -19.35
CA GLY A 563 -29.92 10.69 -20.23
C GLY A 563 -30.89 11.61 -19.52
N THR A 564 -31.03 11.56 -18.19
CA THR A 564 -32.02 12.34 -17.46
C THR A 564 -31.53 12.71 -16.04
N ILE A 565 -32.04 13.85 -15.57
CA ILE A 565 -31.96 14.25 -14.14
C ILE A 565 -33.39 14.27 -13.61
N LEU A 566 -33.67 13.54 -12.54
CA LEU A 566 -34.93 13.60 -11.81
C LEU A 566 -34.91 14.78 -10.86
N VAL A 567 -35.94 15.62 -10.95
CA VAL A 567 -36.12 16.82 -10.13
C VAL A 567 -37.42 16.69 -9.34
N GLU A 568 -37.31 16.73 -8.03
CA GLU A 568 -38.43 16.55 -7.10
C GLU A 568 -38.51 17.72 -6.11
N ILE A 569 -39.72 18.12 -5.73
CA ILE A 569 -39.94 19.08 -4.65
C ILE A 569 -40.79 18.40 -3.60
N ASP A 570 -40.24 18.25 -2.41
CA ASP A 570 -40.91 17.63 -1.28
C ASP A 570 -41.12 18.63 -0.12
N GLY A 571 -42.15 18.40 0.68
CA GLY A 571 -42.38 19.16 1.93
C GLY A 571 -42.79 20.62 1.76
N ALA A 572 -43.11 21.08 0.56
CA ALA A 572 -43.60 22.45 0.33
C ALA A 572 -45.11 22.52 0.24
N ALA A 573 -45.70 23.74 0.36
CA ALA A 573 -47.13 23.96 0.26
C ALA A 573 -47.69 23.59 -1.10
N PRO A 574 -48.93 23.03 -1.19
CA PRO A 574 -49.56 22.77 -2.47
C PRO A 574 -49.64 24.02 -3.36
N GLY A 575 -49.34 23.87 -4.65
CA GLY A 575 -49.27 24.98 -5.63
C GLY A 575 -47.89 25.65 -5.73
N THR A 576 -46.94 25.32 -4.85
CA THR A 576 -45.56 25.75 -5.00
C THR A 576 -44.94 25.09 -6.24
N HIS A 577 -44.24 25.86 -7.03
CA HIS A 577 -43.57 25.37 -8.22
C HIS A 577 -42.17 25.96 -8.41
N LEU A 578 -41.34 25.23 -9.10
CA LEU A 578 -40.00 25.58 -9.51
C LEU A 578 -39.99 25.81 -11.02
N CYS A 579 -39.29 26.83 -11.43
CA CYS A 579 -38.93 27.12 -12.83
C CYS A 579 -37.43 26.85 -13.00
N LEU A 580 -37.10 25.95 -13.94
CA LEU A 580 -35.72 25.62 -14.32
C LEU A 580 -35.45 26.09 -15.77
N GLY A 581 -34.38 26.86 -15.94
CA GLY A 581 -33.86 27.22 -17.24
C GLY A 581 -33.00 26.12 -17.88
N ALA A 582 -32.54 26.39 -19.11
CA ALA A 582 -31.49 25.57 -19.72
C ALA A 582 -30.23 25.53 -18.86
N GLY A 583 -29.49 24.41 -18.91
CA GLY A 583 -28.26 24.23 -18.12
C GLY A 583 -27.20 23.44 -18.87
N ALA A 584 -26.00 23.50 -18.37
CA ALA A 584 -24.86 22.76 -18.85
C ALA A 584 -24.43 21.73 -17.79
N VAL A 585 -24.15 20.50 -18.20
CA VAL A 585 -23.60 19.45 -17.32
C VAL A 585 -22.24 19.03 -17.86
N GLY A 586 -21.24 19.03 -17.01
CA GLY A 586 -19.89 18.70 -17.42
C GLY A 586 -18.91 18.65 -16.24
N SER A 587 -17.63 18.62 -16.56
CA SER A 587 -16.57 18.70 -15.55
C SER A 587 -16.32 20.14 -15.14
N PRO A 588 -16.16 20.45 -13.85
CA PRO A 588 -15.71 21.75 -13.42
C PRO A 588 -14.24 21.93 -13.79
N VAL A 589 -13.90 23.04 -14.42
CA VAL A 589 -12.55 23.40 -14.84
C VAL A 589 -12.19 24.79 -14.33
N PRO A 590 -10.90 25.12 -14.17
CA PRO A 590 -10.49 26.48 -13.83
C PRO A 590 -11.03 27.47 -14.86
N ARG A 591 -11.62 28.57 -14.37
CA ARG A 591 -12.02 29.67 -15.22
C ARG A 591 -10.78 30.41 -15.69
N MET A 592 -10.57 30.48 -16.99
CA MET A 592 -9.43 31.17 -17.60
C MET A 592 -9.60 32.70 -17.59
#